data_db4a2da1550146d68509477a6d9d25ca
#
_entry.id   db4a2da1550146d68509477a6d9d25ca
#
_cell.length_a   1.000
_cell.length_b   1.000
_cell.length_c   1.000
_cell.angle_alpha   90.00
_cell.angle_beta   90.00
_cell.angle_gamma   90.00
#
_symmetry.space_group_name_H-M   'P 1'
#
loop_
_entity.id
_entity.type
_entity.pdbx_description
1 polymer ?
#
loop_
_entity_poly.entity_id
_entity_poly.type
_entity_poly.pdbx_seq_one_letter_code
_entity_poly.pdbx_strand_id
1 'polypeptide(L)'
;GNRESSFTGGLNNTLTWKNFTFNMLWEFRVGGDVVNGTQYAMDNSGVSQFSADVRNRSLTVTGVNANGDPVTNTWEADKTYTFNGVQMSGYNIIKDYYQNYYSKESANYITDVNSLRLRSVSLSYEFPKTWLSKIGFVKRASVSVAATNLLLITNYDGDPEVAAAGAGVGGSSSVGFDYCGVPATSTMSFGLNLTF
;
A
#
# COMPACT_ATOMS: atom_id res chain seq x y z
N GLY A 1 -3.24 0.14 18.61
CA GLY A 1 -2.49 0.98 17.68
C GLY A 1 -3.00 2.41 17.66
N ASN A 2 -2.21 3.30 17.16
CA ASN A 2 -2.57 4.70 16.97
C ASN A 2 -2.60 5.03 15.48
N ARG A 3 -3.76 5.34 14.94
CA ARG A 3 -3.95 5.68 13.51
C ARG A 3 -3.36 7.03 13.11
N GLU A 4 -3.13 7.91 14.08
CA GLU A 4 -2.61 9.24 13.83
C GLU A 4 -1.11 9.17 13.53
N SER A 5 -0.71 9.80 12.42
CA SER A 5 0.70 9.92 12.06
C SER A 5 1.42 10.82 13.06
N SER A 6 2.62 10.43 13.47
CA SER A 6 3.46 11.25 14.34
C SER A 6 3.92 12.52 13.63
N PHE A 7 4.12 12.43 12.30
CA PHE A 7 4.52 13.56 11.48
C PHE A 7 4.05 13.38 10.03
N THR A 8 3.55 14.47 9.44
CA THR A 8 3.25 14.56 8.00
C THR A 8 3.78 15.87 7.46
N GLY A 9 4.25 15.87 6.23
CA GLY A 9 4.74 17.08 5.61
C GLY A 9 4.87 16.97 4.09
N GLY A 10 5.09 18.12 3.45
CA GLY A 10 5.33 18.20 2.03
C GLY A 10 6.48 19.13 1.70
N LEU A 11 7.28 18.75 0.71
CA LEU A 11 8.35 19.58 0.15
C LEU A 11 8.00 19.92 -1.30
N ASN A 12 7.63 21.17 -1.52
CA ASN A 12 7.45 21.69 -2.87
C ASN A 12 8.71 22.45 -3.30
N ASN A 13 9.25 22.05 -4.45
CA ASN A 13 10.45 22.68 -5.01
C ASN A 13 10.17 23.13 -6.44
N THR A 14 10.53 24.38 -6.76
CA THR A 14 10.44 24.97 -8.10
C THR A 14 11.81 25.49 -8.50
N LEU A 15 12.33 24.99 -9.60
CA LEU A 15 13.59 25.38 -10.20
C LEU A 15 13.32 26.02 -11.57
N THR A 16 13.78 27.27 -11.74
CA THR A 16 13.68 27.95 -13.02
C THR A 16 15.09 28.22 -13.58
N TRP A 17 15.29 27.74 -14.79
CA TRP A 17 16.54 27.98 -15.50
C TRP A 17 16.27 28.41 -16.94
N LYS A 18 16.57 29.65 -17.25
CA LYS A 18 16.24 30.27 -18.56
C LYS A 18 14.73 30.13 -18.86
N ASN A 19 14.40 29.33 -19.88
CA ASN A 19 13.04 29.09 -20.34
C ASN A 19 12.42 27.80 -19.77
N PHE A 20 13.17 27.06 -18.95
CA PHE A 20 12.69 25.86 -18.29
C PHE A 20 12.21 26.16 -16.89
N THR A 21 11.09 25.57 -16.54
CA THR A 21 10.59 25.51 -15.15
C THR A 21 10.32 24.06 -14.79
N PHE A 22 10.99 23.61 -13.75
CA PHE A 22 10.82 22.29 -13.17
C PHE A 22 10.17 22.42 -11.80
N ASN A 23 9.09 21.65 -11.56
CA ASN A 23 8.44 21.59 -10.27
C ASN A 23 8.38 20.13 -9.80
N MET A 24 8.54 19.94 -8.49
CA MET A 24 8.29 18.64 -7.84
C MET A 24 7.67 18.85 -6.47
N LEU A 25 6.74 17.98 -6.13
CA LEU A 25 6.10 17.90 -4.82
C LEU A 25 6.33 16.53 -4.22
N TRP A 26 7.01 16.51 -3.11
CA TRP A 26 7.15 15.33 -2.26
C TRP A 26 6.23 15.43 -1.07
N GLU A 27 5.63 14.33 -0.71
CA GLU A 27 4.89 14.16 0.54
C GLU A 27 5.50 13.02 1.33
N PHE A 28 5.53 13.20 2.65
CA PHE A 28 6.01 12.17 3.57
C PHE A 28 5.11 12.07 4.78
N ARG A 29 4.99 10.85 5.25
CA ARG A 29 4.26 10.44 6.43
C ARG A 29 5.17 9.57 7.28
N VAL A 30 5.20 9.83 8.58
CA VAL A 30 5.95 9.03 9.56
C VAL A 30 4.99 8.58 10.65
N GLY A 31 4.90 7.28 10.83
CA GLY A 31 4.04 6.65 11.83
C GLY A 31 2.56 6.66 11.47
N GLY A 32 1.80 6.11 12.37
CA GLY A 32 0.35 5.89 12.27
C GLY A 32 0.02 4.49 11.77
N ASP A 33 -0.67 3.75 12.64
CA ASP A 33 -1.03 2.37 12.36
C ASP A 33 -2.15 2.26 11.31
N VAL A 34 -2.02 1.29 10.44
CA VAL A 34 -3.05 0.89 9.48
C VAL A 34 -3.40 -0.57 9.71
N VAL A 35 -4.68 -0.87 9.75
CA VAL A 35 -5.19 -2.23 9.72
C VAL A 35 -5.31 -2.67 8.27
N ASN A 36 -4.50 -3.65 7.87
CA ASN A 36 -4.48 -4.20 6.52
C ASN A 36 -5.57 -5.28 6.36
N GLY A 37 -6.81 -4.86 6.15
CA GLY A 37 -7.93 -5.75 5.89
C GLY A 37 -7.86 -6.41 4.51
N THR A 38 -7.12 -5.82 3.57
CA THR A 38 -6.83 -6.43 2.27
C THR A 38 -5.97 -7.67 2.44
N GLN A 39 -4.90 -7.58 3.22
CA GLN A 39 -4.05 -8.73 3.56
C GLN A 39 -4.85 -9.80 4.33
N TYR A 40 -5.67 -9.39 5.31
CA TYR A 40 -6.58 -10.29 6.00
C TYR A 40 -7.48 -11.08 5.04
N ALA A 41 -8.11 -10.39 4.08
CA ALA A 41 -9.00 -11.03 3.11
C ALA A 41 -8.24 -12.00 2.20
N MET A 42 -7.04 -11.66 1.76
CA MET A 42 -6.18 -12.51 0.94
C MET A 42 -5.69 -13.74 1.71
N ASP A 43 -5.26 -13.59 2.97
CA ASP A 43 -4.79 -14.67 3.81
C ASP A 43 -5.92 -15.65 4.11
N ASN A 44 -7.08 -15.12 4.49
CA ASN A 44 -8.26 -15.95 4.77
C ASN A 44 -8.76 -16.72 3.55
N SER A 45 -8.64 -16.11 2.35
CA SER A 45 -9.01 -16.77 1.08
C SER A 45 -7.92 -17.69 0.54
N GLY A 46 -6.71 -17.63 1.08
CA GLY A 46 -5.58 -18.46 0.66
C GLY A 46 -4.92 -18.03 -0.66
N VAL A 47 -5.07 -16.76 -1.04
CA VAL A 47 -4.54 -16.21 -2.30
C VAL A 47 -3.32 -15.29 -2.10
N SER A 48 -2.91 -15.05 -0.86
CA SER A 48 -1.71 -14.27 -0.56
C SER A 48 -0.42 -15.08 -0.74
N GLN A 49 0.70 -14.39 -0.92
CA GLN A 49 2.03 -15.02 -0.89
C GLN A 49 2.28 -15.68 0.46
N PHE A 50 1.89 -15.04 1.56
CA PHE A 50 1.99 -15.60 2.90
C PHE A 50 1.26 -16.96 3.00
N SER A 51 0.00 -17.04 2.53
CA SER A 51 -0.77 -18.28 2.56
C SER A 51 -0.14 -19.37 1.67
N ALA A 52 0.48 -19.00 0.55
CA ALA A 52 1.22 -19.94 -0.29
C ALA A 52 2.47 -20.47 0.42
N ASP A 53 3.17 -19.61 1.14
CA ASP A 53 4.38 -19.98 1.86
C ASP A 53 4.13 -20.90 3.04
N VAL A 54 3.03 -20.73 3.77
CA VAL A 54 2.74 -21.51 4.98
C VAL A 54 2.03 -22.83 4.71
N ARG A 55 1.27 -22.95 3.62
CA ARG A 55 0.42 -24.13 3.37
C ARG A 55 1.16 -25.44 3.22
N ASN A 56 2.41 -25.41 2.77
CA ASN A 56 3.24 -26.59 2.51
C ASN A 56 4.36 -26.75 3.54
N ARG A 57 4.32 -26.01 4.64
CA ARG A 57 5.31 -26.05 5.73
C ARG A 57 4.80 -26.86 6.92
N SER A 58 5.66 -27.05 7.91
CA SER A 58 5.24 -27.49 9.23
C SER A 58 4.69 -26.33 10.05
N LEU A 59 3.68 -26.59 10.85
CA LEU A 59 3.13 -25.67 11.84
C LEU A 59 3.48 -26.18 13.23
N THR A 60 4.15 -25.37 14.02
CA THR A 60 4.39 -25.65 15.45
C THR A 60 3.64 -24.63 16.29
N VAL A 61 2.78 -25.11 17.16
CA VAL A 61 2.00 -24.28 18.08
C VAL A 61 2.32 -24.67 19.50
N THR A 62 2.70 -23.71 20.32
CA THR A 62 2.91 -23.86 21.76
C THR A 62 1.78 -23.19 22.50
N GLY A 63 1.21 -23.88 23.45
CA GLY A 63 0.09 -23.39 24.25
C GLY A 63 0.00 -24.16 25.57
N VAL A 64 -1.17 -24.15 26.18
CA VAL A 64 -1.49 -24.95 27.38
C VAL A 64 -2.65 -25.89 27.08
N ASN A 65 -2.60 -27.07 27.65
CA ASN A 65 -3.73 -28.03 27.57
C ASN A 65 -4.87 -27.61 28.52
N ALA A 66 -5.94 -28.39 28.56
CA ALA A 66 -7.09 -28.15 29.44
C ALA A 66 -6.74 -28.16 30.93
N ASN A 67 -5.60 -28.74 31.32
CA ASN A 67 -5.14 -28.83 32.70
C ASN A 67 -4.17 -27.66 33.06
N GLY A 68 -3.82 -26.83 32.08
CA GLY A 68 -2.87 -25.75 32.24
C GLY A 68 -1.41 -26.12 31.99
N ASP A 69 -1.10 -27.34 31.57
CA ASP A 69 0.28 -27.77 31.31
C ASP A 69 0.73 -27.26 29.93
N PRO A 70 1.99 -26.83 29.79
CA PRO A 70 2.52 -26.40 28.50
C PRO A 70 2.60 -27.57 27.52
N VAL A 71 2.12 -27.37 26.32
CA VAL A 71 2.10 -28.35 25.24
C VAL A 71 2.61 -27.69 23.96
N THR A 72 3.47 -28.41 23.24
CA THR A 72 3.92 -28.03 21.90
C THR A 72 3.55 -29.12 20.92
N ASN A 73 2.79 -28.76 19.88
CA ASN A 73 2.42 -29.68 18.81
C ASN A 73 3.01 -29.18 17.49
N THR A 74 3.47 -30.13 16.68
CA THR A 74 3.96 -29.86 15.33
C THR A 74 3.18 -30.70 14.33
N TRP A 75 2.64 -30.05 13.31
CA TRP A 75 1.97 -30.69 12.19
C TRP A 75 2.74 -30.42 10.90
N GLU A 76 2.97 -31.48 10.12
CA GLU A 76 3.62 -31.43 8.82
C GLU A 76 2.56 -31.60 7.73
N ALA A 77 2.59 -30.80 6.69
CA ALA A 77 1.51 -30.73 5.69
C ALA A 77 1.30 -32.06 4.95
N ASP A 78 2.33 -32.82 4.73
CA ASP A 78 2.35 -34.12 4.01
C ASP A 78 1.95 -35.33 4.87
N LYS A 79 1.78 -35.13 6.18
CA LYS A 79 1.40 -36.20 7.12
C LYS A 79 -0.07 -36.22 7.41
N THR A 80 -0.53 -37.39 7.88
CA THR A 80 -1.92 -37.60 8.37
C THR A 80 -1.88 -37.83 9.87
N TYR A 81 -2.81 -37.18 10.56
CA TYR A 81 -2.96 -37.24 12.02
C TYR A 81 -4.36 -37.79 12.37
N THR A 82 -4.47 -38.45 13.50
CA THR A 82 -5.75 -39.00 13.97
C THR A 82 -6.15 -38.34 15.28
N PHE A 83 -7.32 -37.69 15.28
CA PHE A 83 -7.93 -37.09 16.47
C PHE A 83 -9.28 -37.77 16.74
N ASN A 84 -9.40 -38.37 17.91
CA ASN A 84 -10.65 -39.07 18.31
C ASN A 84 -11.19 -40.03 17.24
N GLY A 85 -10.31 -40.77 16.56
CA GLY A 85 -10.68 -41.68 15.48
C GLY A 85 -10.93 -41.06 14.10
N VAL A 86 -10.86 -39.73 13.98
CA VAL A 86 -10.98 -39.01 12.71
C VAL A 86 -9.61 -38.69 12.14
N GLN A 87 -9.37 -39.08 10.89
CA GLN A 87 -8.14 -38.76 10.18
C GLN A 87 -8.23 -37.38 9.54
N MET A 88 -7.18 -36.57 9.74
CA MET A 88 -7.01 -35.27 9.12
C MET A 88 -5.59 -35.14 8.51
N SER A 89 -5.49 -34.61 7.30
CA SER A 89 -4.20 -34.27 6.74
C SER A 89 -3.61 -33.08 7.47
N GLY A 90 -2.29 -33.05 7.62
CA GLY A 90 -1.57 -31.90 8.20
C GLY A 90 -1.86 -30.61 7.45
N TYR A 91 -2.01 -30.68 6.10
CA TYR A 91 -2.45 -29.55 5.29
C TYR A 91 -3.77 -28.94 5.79
N ASN A 92 -4.79 -29.75 6.08
CA ASN A 92 -6.07 -29.26 6.56
C ASN A 92 -5.97 -28.66 7.96
N ILE A 93 -5.13 -29.23 8.84
CA ILE A 93 -4.88 -28.68 10.18
C ILE A 93 -4.21 -27.31 10.08
N ILE A 94 -3.19 -27.18 9.23
CA ILE A 94 -2.47 -25.93 9.00
C ILE A 94 -3.41 -24.87 8.40
N LYS A 95 -4.19 -25.25 7.40
CA LYS A 95 -5.20 -24.38 6.80
C LYS A 95 -6.21 -23.87 7.84
N ASP A 96 -6.76 -24.77 8.66
CA ASP A 96 -7.73 -24.42 9.70
C ASP A 96 -7.14 -23.44 10.72
N TYR A 97 -5.90 -23.68 11.15
CA TYR A 97 -5.19 -22.77 12.06
C TYR A 97 -5.10 -21.37 11.47
N TYR A 98 -4.63 -21.22 10.22
CA TYR A 98 -4.46 -19.90 9.62
C TYR A 98 -5.79 -19.21 9.31
N GLN A 99 -6.82 -19.93 8.92
CA GLN A 99 -8.16 -19.36 8.64
C GLN A 99 -8.97 -19.03 9.89
N ASN A 100 -8.90 -19.84 10.92
CA ASN A 100 -9.81 -19.76 12.06
C ASN A 100 -9.17 -19.24 13.35
N TYR A 101 -7.83 -19.23 13.42
CA TYR A 101 -7.10 -18.74 14.60
C TYR A 101 -6.20 -17.54 14.24
N TYR A 102 -5.21 -17.74 13.39
CA TYR A 102 -4.27 -16.69 13.01
C TYR A 102 -4.95 -15.46 12.42
N SER A 103 -5.85 -15.65 11.45
CA SER A 103 -6.55 -14.55 10.80
C SER A 103 -7.56 -13.83 11.72
N LYS A 104 -7.98 -14.47 12.81
CA LYS A 104 -8.88 -13.83 13.79
C LYS A 104 -8.14 -12.87 14.74
N GLU A 105 -6.84 -13.00 14.83
CA GLU A 105 -6.01 -12.08 15.62
C GLU A 105 -5.72 -10.81 14.83
N SER A 106 -6.48 -9.74 15.13
CA SER A 106 -6.37 -8.45 14.42
C SER A 106 -4.98 -7.82 14.51
N ALA A 107 -4.21 -8.15 15.55
CA ALA A 107 -2.84 -7.64 15.74
C ALA A 107 -1.90 -8.05 14.60
N ASN A 108 -2.15 -9.20 13.95
CA ASN A 108 -1.36 -9.69 12.84
C ASN A 108 -1.45 -8.80 11.58
N TYR A 109 -2.45 -7.93 11.54
CA TYR A 109 -2.75 -7.07 10.38
C TYR A 109 -2.58 -5.58 10.68
N ILE A 110 -2.02 -5.22 11.84
CA ILE A 110 -1.71 -3.84 12.20
C ILE A 110 -0.26 -3.56 11.82
N THR A 111 -0.05 -2.54 10.99
CA THR A 111 1.27 -2.11 10.54
C THR A 111 1.45 -0.63 10.80
N ASP A 112 2.57 -0.26 11.46
CA ASP A 112 3.02 1.14 11.53
C ASP A 112 3.54 1.56 10.16
N VAL A 113 3.05 2.70 9.65
CA VAL A 113 3.26 3.09 8.26
C VAL A 113 4.16 4.32 8.17
N ASN A 114 5.22 4.15 7.37
CA ASN A 114 6.05 5.24 6.92
C ASN A 114 6.00 5.30 5.39
N SER A 115 5.83 6.49 4.83
CA SER A 115 5.79 6.65 3.38
C SER A 115 6.43 7.94 2.90
N LEU A 116 7.06 7.86 1.72
CA LEU A 116 7.56 8.98 0.94
C LEU A 116 7.00 8.85 -0.48
N ARG A 117 6.25 9.85 -0.92
CA ARG A 117 5.60 9.86 -2.23
C ARG A 117 6.04 11.04 -3.07
N LEU A 118 6.42 10.78 -4.32
CA LEU A 118 6.55 11.83 -5.33
C LEU A 118 5.15 12.11 -5.89
N ARG A 119 4.48 13.10 -5.32
CA ARG A 119 3.08 13.44 -5.61
C ARG A 119 2.92 14.00 -7.01
N SER A 120 3.80 14.91 -7.37
CA SER A 120 3.82 15.48 -8.73
C SER A 120 5.22 15.89 -9.14
N VAL A 121 5.46 15.78 -10.43
CA VAL A 121 6.63 16.34 -11.09
C VAL A 121 6.19 16.95 -12.41
N SER A 122 6.71 18.13 -12.75
CA SER A 122 6.44 18.75 -14.04
C SER A 122 7.66 19.48 -14.58
N LEU A 123 7.76 19.48 -15.87
CA LEU A 123 8.75 20.25 -16.63
C LEU A 123 8.01 21.04 -17.69
N SER A 124 8.21 22.35 -17.71
CA SER A 124 7.69 23.24 -18.75
C SER A 124 8.80 24.00 -19.44
N TYR A 125 8.59 24.27 -20.71
CA TYR A 125 9.48 25.08 -21.52
C TYR A 125 8.69 26.18 -22.21
N GLU A 126 9.08 27.44 -22.00
CA GLU A 126 8.51 28.60 -22.67
C GLU A 126 9.37 28.97 -23.88
N PHE A 127 8.77 29.01 -25.06
CA PHE A 127 9.51 29.38 -26.27
C PHE A 127 9.93 30.86 -26.28
N PRO A 128 11.19 31.15 -26.65
CA PRO A 128 11.68 32.52 -26.71
C PRO A 128 10.85 33.36 -27.67
N LYS A 129 10.58 34.62 -27.31
CA LYS A 129 9.83 35.57 -28.14
C LYS A 129 10.49 35.79 -29.52
N THR A 130 11.81 35.67 -29.60
CA THR A 130 12.57 35.78 -30.85
C THR A 130 12.25 34.67 -31.86
N TRP A 131 11.80 33.52 -31.39
CA TRP A 131 11.36 32.45 -32.28
C TRP A 131 9.90 32.66 -32.72
N LEU A 132 9.07 33.10 -31.79
CA LEU A 132 7.64 33.31 -32.03
C LEU A 132 7.37 34.50 -32.95
N SER A 133 8.20 35.55 -32.88
CA SER A 133 8.07 36.71 -33.76
C SER A 133 8.22 36.37 -35.26
N LYS A 134 8.87 35.27 -35.59
CA LYS A 134 8.96 34.78 -36.97
C LYS A 134 7.66 34.16 -37.47
N ILE A 135 6.79 33.71 -36.55
CA ILE A 135 5.48 33.10 -36.87
C ILE A 135 4.38 34.16 -37.00
N GLY A 136 4.59 35.34 -36.38
CA GLY A 136 3.80 36.57 -36.57
C GLY A 136 2.50 36.66 -35.78
N PHE A 137 1.74 35.58 -35.64
CA PHE A 137 0.43 35.61 -34.95
C PHE A 137 0.44 34.98 -33.56
N VAL A 138 1.52 34.24 -33.16
CA VAL A 138 1.63 33.63 -31.83
C VAL A 138 2.44 34.53 -30.92
N LYS A 139 1.84 35.03 -29.84
CA LYS A 139 2.49 35.89 -28.86
C LYS A 139 3.27 35.15 -27.79
N ARG A 140 2.74 33.97 -27.37
CA ARG A 140 3.36 33.07 -26.40
C ARG A 140 3.10 31.64 -26.79
N ALA A 141 4.08 30.77 -26.54
CA ALA A 141 3.94 29.33 -26.67
C ALA A 141 4.73 28.64 -25.55
N SER A 142 4.15 27.62 -24.95
CA SER A 142 4.85 26.77 -24.00
C SER A 142 4.42 25.32 -24.17
N VAL A 143 5.34 24.42 -23.91
CA VAL A 143 5.07 22.98 -23.79
C VAL A 143 5.33 22.53 -22.36
N SER A 144 4.58 21.58 -21.90
CA SER A 144 4.76 21.00 -20.57
C SER A 144 4.52 19.50 -20.57
N VAL A 145 5.24 18.83 -19.71
CA VAL A 145 4.96 17.45 -19.32
C VAL A 145 4.81 17.43 -17.80
N ALA A 146 3.79 16.75 -17.33
CA ALA A 146 3.58 16.56 -15.90
C ALA A 146 3.20 15.10 -15.63
N ALA A 147 3.63 14.62 -14.49
CA ALA A 147 3.28 13.30 -14.02
C ALA A 147 2.92 13.35 -12.53
N THR A 148 2.03 12.46 -12.12
CA THR A 148 1.59 12.34 -10.72
C THR A 148 1.76 10.93 -10.20
N ASN A 149 1.98 10.81 -8.89
CA ASN A 149 2.12 9.54 -8.18
C ASN A 149 3.15 8.57 -8.82
N LEU A 150 4.31 9.12 -9.28
CA LEU A 150 5.32 8.32 -9.97
C LEU A 150 6.08 7.37 -9.07
N LEU A 151 6.26 7.73 -7.81
CA LEU A 151 7.07 6.97 -6.87
C LEU A 151 6.39 6.95 -5.50
N LEU A 152 6.30 5.75 -4.95
CA LEU A 152 5.93 5.51 -3.56
C LEU A 152 7.01 4.62 -2.93
N ILE A 153 7.59 5.08 -1.83
CA ILE A 153 8.49 4.33 -0.97
C ILE A 153 7.77 4.18 0.36
N THR A 154 7.50 2.96 0.77
CA THR A 154 6.76 2.66 2.00
C THR A 154 7.17 1.31 2.56
N ASN A 155 6.99 1.12 3.86
CA ASN A 155 7.09 -0.16 4.53
C ASN A 155 5.73 -0.90 4.60
N TYR A 156 4.67 -0.30 4.04
CA TYR A 156 3.35 -0.90 3.95
C TYR A 156 3.23 -1.76 2.69
N ASP A 157 2.58 -2.92 2.80
CA ASP A 157 2.31 -3.79 1.66
C ASP A 157 1.06 -3.30 0.92
N GLY A 158 1.26 -2.36 0.02
CA GLY A 158 0.23 -1.67 -0.74
C GLY A 158 0.38 -0.14 -0.73
N ASP A 159 -0.72 0.56 -0.95
CA ASP A 159 -0.77 2.03 -0.88
C ASP A 159 -1.40 2.48 0.46
N PRO A 160 -0.63 3.04 1.39
CA PRO A 160 -1.16 3.43 2.70
C PRO A 160 -2.20 4.55 2.65
N GLU A 161 -2.31 5.29 1.54
CA GLU A 161 -3.32 6.34 1.38
C GLU A 161 -4.74 5.79 1.13
N VAL A 162 -4.85 4.56 0.69
CA VAL A 162 -6.15 3.88 0.58
C VAL A 162 -6.85 3.83 1.93
N ALA A 163 -6.07 3.65 3.00
CA ALA A 163 -6.59 3.65 4.37
C ALA A 163 -7.05 5.05 4.85
N ALA A 164 -6.54 6.13 4.23
CA ALA A 164 -6.95 7.50 4.54
C ALA A 164 -8.24 7.90 3.84
N ALA A 165 -8.54 7.30 2.69
CA ALA A 165 -9.72 7.62 1.88
C ALA A 165 -11.04 7.07 2.44
N GLY A 166 -11.01 6.38 3.58
CA GLY A 166 -12.20 5.88 4.26
C GLY A 166 -12.92 4.82 3.43
N ALA A 167 -12.26 3.74 3.11
CA ALA A 167 -12.91 2.49 2.68
C ALA A 167 -13.79 2.00 3.84
N GLY A 168 -14.84 2.78 4.13
CA GLY A 168 -15.68 2.57 5.30
C GLY A 168 -16.55 1.35 5.11
N VAL A 169 -16.28 0.33 5.88
CA VAL A 169 -17.32 -0.61 6.27
C VAL A 169 -18.39 0.22 6.99
N GLY A 170 -19.53 0.45 6.31
CA GLY A 170 -20.66 1.16 6.90
C GLY A 170 -20.73 2.68 6.75
N GLY A 171 -20.05 3.28 5.78
CA GLY A 171 -20.30 4.69 5.39
C GLY A 171 -19.77 5.76 6.32
N SER A 172 -18.98 5.43 7.32
CA SER A 172 -18.30 6.38 8.18
C SER A 172 -16.79 6.30 7.94
N SER A 173 -16.15 7.44 7.88
CA SER A 173 -14.73 7.70 7.72
C SER A 173 -13.83 6.86 8.64
N SER A 174 -13.67 5.58 8.35
CA SER A 174 -12.75 4.67 9.05
C SER A 174 -11.33 4.88 8.54
N VAL A 175 -10.75 6.04 8.90
CA VAL A 175 -9.34 6.31 8.64
C VAL A 175 -8.50 5.28 9.37
N GLY A 176 -7.47 4.75 8.69
CA GLY A 176 -6.57 3.75 9.26
C GLY A 176 -7.00 2.31 9.03
N PHE A 177 -7.99 2.08 8.14
CA PHE A 177 -8.43 0.76 7.76
C PHE A 177 -8.39 0.62 6.23
N ASP A 178 -7.50 -0.23 5.73
CA ASP A 178 -7.44 -0.61 4.31
C ASP A 178 -8.27 -1.88 4.10
N TYR A 179 -9.23 -1.83 3.20
CA TYR A 179 -10.05 -2.99 2.83
C TYR A 179 -10.33 -3.01 1.34
N CYS A 180 -9.45 -3.67 0.58
CA CYS A 180 -9.56 -3.85 -0.87
C CYS A 180 -9.74 -2.53 -1.63
N GLY A 181 -9.13 -1.44 -1.13
CA GLY A 181 -9.18 -0.15 -1.78
C GLY A 181 -8.33 -0.11 -3.05
N VAL A 182 -8.68 0.78 -3.97
CA VAL A 182 -7.92 0.97 -5.20
C VAL A 182 -6.77 1.94 -4.93
N PRO A 183 -5.51 1.54 -5.15
CA PRO A 183 -4.37 2.43 -4.95
C PRO A 183 -4.38 3.59 -5.95
N ALA A 184 -3.70 4.68 -5.58
CA ALA A 184 -3.57 5.85 -6.42
C ALA A 184 -2.82 5.50 -7.73
N THR A 185 -3.40 5.89 -8.85
CA THR A 185 -2.81 5.63 -10.18
C THR A 185 -1.75 6.67 -10.53
N SER A 186 -0.70 6.22 -11.22
CA SER A 186 0.26 7.13 -11.86
C SER A 186 -0.33 7.67 -13.15
N THR A 187 -0.21 8.97 -13.37
CA THR A 187 -0.67 9.61 -14.60
C THR A 187 0.44 10.44 -15.24
N MET A 188 0.38 10.57 -16.56
CA MET A 188 1.24 11.46 -17.31
C MET A 188 0.40 12.33 -18.25
N SER A 189 0.67 13.62 -18.29
CA SER A 189 -0.02 14.58 -19.14
C SER A 189 0.97 15.43 -19.93
N PHE A 190 0.56 15.80 -21.13
CA PHE A 190 1.29 16.69 -22.02
C PHE A 190 0.43 17.93 -22.27
N GLY A 191 1.02 19.10 -22.15
CA GLY A 191 0.34 20.37 -22.35
C GLY A 191 1.04 21.19 -23.46
N LEU A 192 0.23 21.82 -24.30
CA LEU A 192 0.64 22.85 -25.24
C LEU A 192 -0.25 24.08 -24.97
N ASN A 193 0.37 25.20 -24.61
CA ASN A 193 -0.31 26.46 -24.43
C ASN A 193 0.11 27.44 -25.51
N LEU A 194 -0.83 28.02 -26.22
CA LEU A 194 -0.62 29.02 -27.27
C LEU A 194 -1.44 30.26 -26.94
N THR A 195 -0.82 31.45 -27.10
CA THR A 195 -1.50 32.75 -26.98
C THR A 195 -1.30 33.50 -28.27
N PHE A 196 -2.39 33.98 -28.82
CA PHE A 196 -2.43 34.71 -30.10
C PHE A 196 -2.57 36.22 -29.90
#